data_bebeda80688b21370bf29a337100ac2b
#
_entry.id   bebeda80688b21370bf29a337100ac2b
#
_cell.length_a   1.000
_cell.length_b   1.000
_cell.length_c   1.000
_cell.angle_alpha   90.00
_cell.angle_beta   90.00
_cell.angle_gamma   90.00
#
_symmetry.space_group_name_H-M   'P 1'
#
loop_
_entity.id
_entity.type
_entity.pdbx_description
1 polymer ?
#
loop_
_entity_poly.entity_id
_entity_poly.type
_entity_poly.pdbx_seq_one_letter_code
_entity_poly.pdbx_strand_id
1 'polypeptide(L)'
;MKLISTIRFVFVCIVASGFVGQLVAQTPSLEALGRQGPYQVAWYTQLPSVPEFSGATLYFPANKAQDFGGVVISPGFFERQENISWWGNYLASHGFAVITFDTNELNDLPPLRADALLATIDMLRGENSRQGSAVRGKILEDSMAVMGHSMGGAAALLLANENSSEIKAAIPFNAGGLRNANFSAVAVPTLVIAGEIDRLAPVNEHAWSHYQTLTNAAPRMYMEVEGGNHFIANTAEVENERLRPNIDVHELVGGMAVAWLKLFLDGEEEYRELLFGEMPSEITEQLSRFEYQK
;
A
#
# COMPACT_ATOMS: atom_id res chain seq x y z
N MET A 1 74.21 -31.69 43.13
CA MET A 1 74.02 -30.49 42.28
C MET A 1 72.91 -30.82 41.32
N LYS A 2 71.68 -30.29 41.56
CA LYS A 2 70.50 -30.46 40.68
C LYS A 2 70.26 -29.12 39.97
N LEU A 3 70.39 -29.10 38.68
CA LEU A 3 69.98 -27.94 37.83
C LEU A 3 68.45 -27.91 37.76
N ILE A 4 67.83 -26.81 38.15
CA ILE A 4 66.42 -26.54 37.94
C ILE A 4 66.34 -25.65 36.68
N SER A 5 65.76 -26.20 35.60
CA SER A 5 65.46 -25.50 34.36
C SER A 5 64.12 -24.79 34.52
N THR A 6 64.14 -23.46 34.43
CA THR A 6 62.92 -22.60 34.49
C THR A 6 62.41 -22.37 33.07
N ILE A 7 61.27 -22.99 32.74
CA ILE A 7 60.56 -22.76 31.46
C ILE A 7 59.70 -21.49 31.63
N ARG A 8 60.01 -20.45 30.82
CA ARG A 8 59.20 -19.26 30.73
C ARG A 8 58.13 -19.46 29.61
N PHE A 9 56.88 -19.48 30.01
CA PHE A 9 55.77 -19.43 29.08
C PHE A 9 55.53 -17.96 28.64
N VAL A 10 55.67 -17.67 27.36
CA VAL A 10 55.28 -16.38 26.76
C VAL A 10 53.85 -16.53 26.31
N PHE A 11 52.92 -15.86 26.99
CA PHE A 11 51.53 -15.70 26.52
C PHE A 11 51.49 -14.65 25.41
N VAL A 12 51.24 -15.04 24.18
CA VAL A 12 50.93 -14.12 23.07
C VAL A 12 49.41 -13.90 23.10
N CYS A 13 48.99 -12.73 23.60
CA CYS A 13 47.60 -12.28 23.41
C CYS A 13 47.40 -11.84 21.97
N ILE A 14 46.70 -12.66 21.18
CA ILE A 14 46.17 -12.23 19.87
C ILE A 14 44.91 -11.42 20.14
N VAL A 15 45.01 -10.10 20.02
CA VAL A 15 43.84 -9.21 19.98
C VAL A 15 43.21 -9.33 18.57
N ALA A 16 42.19 -10.16 18.46
CA ALA A 16 41.35 -10.18 17.27
C ALA A 16 40.49 -8.89 17.27
N SER A 17 40.93 -7.87 16.55
CA SER A 17 40.08 -6.72 16.22
C SER A 17 39.00 -7.18 15.25
N GLY A 18 37.84 -7.52 15.80
CA GLY A 18 36.64 -7.80 15.02
C GLY A 18 36.20 -6.50 14.34
N PHE A 19 36.40 -6.41 13.04
CA PHE A 19 35.68 -5.45 12.20
C PHE A 19 34.20 -5.83 12.25
N VAL A 20 33.42 -5.18 13.08
CA VAL A 20 31.95 -5.17 12.95
C VAL A 20 31.67 -4.27 11.78
N GLY A 21 31.65 -4.84 10.58
CA GLY A 21 31.07 -4.17 9.43
C GLY A 21 29.62 -3.84 9.75
N GLN A 22 29.28 -2.56 9.89
CA GLN A 22 27.90 -2.13 9.81
C GLN A 22 27.39 -2.59 8.45
N LEU A 23 26.48 -3.57 8.46
CA LEU A 23 25.61 -3.80 7.30
C LEU A 23 24.78 -2.51 7.19
N VAL A 24 25.18 -1.62 6.29
CA VAL A 24 24.31 -0.55 5.81
C VAL A 24 23.18 -1.27 5.09
N ALA A 25 21.98 -1.25 5.67
CA ALA A 25 20.79 -1.76 5.00
C ALA A 25 20.71 -1.04 3.65
N GLN A 26 20.78 -1.79 2.57
CA GLN A 26 20.72 -1.23 1.23
C GLN A 26 19.30 -0.75 1.01
N THR A 27 19.10 0.53 0.69
CA THR A 27 17.78 1.09 0.36
C THR A 27 17.13 0.20 -0.71
N PRO A 28 15.91 -0.30 -0.47
CA PRO A 28 15.23 -1.14 -1.45
C PRO A 28 15.07 -0.39 -2.78
N SER A 29 15.32 -1.05 -3.90
CA SER A 29 15.06 -0.43 -5.20
C SER A 29 13.57 -0.55 -5.55
N LEU A 30 13.04 0.40 -6.31
CA LEU A 30 11.64 0.36 -6.76
C LEU A 30 11.36 -0.89 -7.62
N GLU A 31 12.33 -1.30 -8.45
CA GLU A 31 12.26 -2.54 -9.22
C GLU A 31 12.08 -3.78 -8.32
N ALA A 32 12.83 -3.86 -7.22
CA ALA A 32 12.69 -4.98 -6.28
C ALA A 32 11.34 -4.97 -5.58
N LEU A 33 10.83 -3.78 -5.24
CA LEU A 33 9.51 -3.61 -4.64
C LEU A 33 8.37 -3.89 -5.62
N GLY A 34 8.52 -3.62 -6.91
CA GLY A 34 7.53 -3.92 -7.96
C GLY A 34 7.24 -5.41 -8.14
N ARG A 35 8.15 -6.28 -7.70
CA ARG A 35 7.99 -7.73 -7.73
C ARG A 35 7.27 -8.26 -6.49
N GLN A 36 6.91 -9.54 -6.50
CA GLN A 36 6.37 -10.22 -5.30
C GLN A 36 7.36 -10.13 -4.13
N GLY A 37 6.82 -9.81 -2.95
CA GLY A 37 7.61 -9.73 -1.73
C GLY A 37 8.05 -11.09 -1.18
N PRO A 38 8.80 -11.12 -0.07
CA PRO A 38 9.45 -12.31 0.46
C PRO A 38 8.51 -13.25 1.23
N TYR A 39 7.26 -12.82 1.53
CA TYR A 39 6.37 -13.61 2.36
C TYR A 39 5.45 -14.51 1.54
N GLN A 40 5.19 -15.71 2.07
CA GLN A 40 4.15 -16.60 1.56
C GLN A 40 2.78 -16.03 1.90
N VAL A 41 1.86 -16.02 0.92
CA VAL A 41 0.53 -15.49 1.11
C VAL A 41 -0.46 -16.60 1.38
N ALA A 42 -1.31 -16.39 2.38
CA ALA A 42 -2.52 -17.16 2.58
C ALA A 42 -3.73 -16.23 2.56
N TRP A 43 -4.92 -16.78 2.31
CA TRP A 43 -6.16 -16.01 2.24
C TRP A 43 -7.37 -16.85 2.65
N TYR A 44 -8.44 -16.18 3.05
CA TYR A 44 -9.75 -16.78 3.32
C TYR A 44 -10.89 -15.78 3.14
N THR A 45 -12.10 -16.32 2.90
CA THR A 45 -13.33 -15.56 2.69
C THR A 45 -14.35 -15.73 3.81
N GLN A 46 -14.08 -16.59 4.80
CA GLN A 46 -14.96 -16.85 5.94
C GLN A 46 -14.83 -15.72 6.99
N LEU A 47 -15.26 -14.53 6.59
CA LEU A 47 -15.30 -13.33 7.41
C LEU A 47 -16.72 -13.10 7.99
N PRO A 48 -16.87 -12.38 9.10
CA PRO A 48 -18.18 -11.97 9.60
C PRO A 48 -18.98 -11.20 8.55
N SER A 49 -20.28 -11.39 8.50
CA SER A 49 -21.16 -10.60 7.63
C SER A 49 -21.43 -9.24 8.25
N VAL A 50 -21.39 -8.18 7.44
CA VAL A 50 -21.72 -6.80 7.80
C VAL A 50 -22.69 -6.22 6.76
N PRO A 51 -23.49 -5.20 7.10
CA PRO A 51 -24.46 -4.63 6.17
C PRO A 51 -23.85 -3.71 5.08
N GLU A 52 -22.61 -3.23 5.27
CA GLU A 52 -21.99 -2.22 4.42
C GLU A 52 -21.45 -2.78 3.10
N PHE A 53 -21.22 -4.10 3.01
CA PHE A 53 -20.74 -4.76 1.80
C PHE A 53 -21.14 -6.25 1.72
N SER A 54 -21.11 -6.84 0.53
CA SER A 54 -21.68 -8.18 0.28
C SER A 54 -20.73 -9.34 0.45
N GLY A 55 -19.42 -9.13 0.35
CA GLY A 55 -18.41 -10.19 0.48
C GLY A 55 -17.00 -9.61 0.53
N ALA A 56 -16.07 -10.37 1.11
CA ALA A 56 -14.68 -9.93 1.22
C ALA A 56 -13.70 -11.11 1.25
N THR A 57 -12.46 -10.82 0.89
CA THR A 57 -11.32 -11.74 0.99
C THR A 57 -10.21 -11.08 1.81
N LEU A 58 -9.75 -11.76 2.84
CA LEU A 58 -8.58 -11.37 3.63
C LEU A 58 -7.35 -12.14 3.15
N TYR A 59 -6.32 -11.41 2.73
CA TYR A 59 -4.99 -11.92 2.39
C TYR A 59 -4.00 -11.54 3.50
N PHE A 60 -3.03 -12.40 3.80
CA PHE A 60 -2.07 -12.12 4.87
C PHE A 60 -0.75 -12.88 4.68
N PRO A 61 0.37 -12.37 5.25
CA PRO A 61 1.68 -13.03 5.19
C PRO A 61 1.72 -14.22 6.17
N ALA A 62 1.56 -15.44 5.66
CA ALA A 62 1.42 -16.65 6.47
C ALA A 62 2.68 -17.02 7.28
N ASN A 63 3.86 -16.60 6.82
CA ASN A 63 5.15 -16.93 7.44
C ASN A 63 5.88 -15.71 8.05
N LYS A 64 5.23 -14.56 8.18
CA LYS A 64 5.78 -13.38 8.87
C LYS A 64 5.65 -13.57 10.39
N ALA A 65 6.77 -13.50 11.10
CA ALA A 65 6.79 -13.64 12.56
C ALA A 65 6.28 -12.38 13.28
N GLN A 66 6.62 -11.21 12.75
CA GLN A 66 6.22 -9.91 13.28
C GLN A 66 4.75 -9.63 12.99
N ASP A 67 4.13 -8.75 13.77
CA ASP A 67 2.83 -8.21 13.51
C ASP A 67 2.86 -7.29 12.29
N PHE A 68 1.70 -7.03 11.69
CA PHE A 68 1.61 -6.31 10.42
C PHE A 68 0.42 -5.34 10.39
N GLY A 69 0.61 -4.25 9.66
CA GLY A 69 -0.44 -3.28 9.39
C GLY A 69 -1.51 -3.83 8.44
N GLY A 70 -2.63 -3.12 8.36
CA GLY A 70 -3.77 -3.47 7.54
C GLY A 70 -4.00 -2.52 6.38
N VAL A 71 -4.42 -3.07 5.24
CA VAL A 71 -4.79 -2.31 4.05
C VAL A 71 -6.17 -2.77 3.57
N VAL A 72 -7.08 -1.83 3.35
CA VAL A 72 -8.40 -2.13 2.82
C VAL A 72 -8.59 -1.43 1.47
N ILE A 73 -9.16 -2.15 0.49
CA ILE A 73 -9.19 -1.69 -0.90
C ILE A 73 -10.59 -1.79 -1.47
N SER A 74 -11.13 -0.64 -1.94
CA SER A 74 -12.43 -0.55 -2.60
C SER A 74 -12.31 -0.65 -4.12
N PRO A 75 -13.15 -1.48 -4.78
CA PRO A 75 -13.25 -1.53 -6.25
C PRO A 75 -13.92 -0.27 -6.80
N GLY A 76 -13.87 -0.10 -8.14
CA GLY A 76 -14.52 0.98 -8.88
C GLY A 76 -15.98 0.70 -9.21
N PHE A 77 -16.57 1.59 -10.03
CA PHE A 77 -17.94 1.49 -10.52
C PHE A 77 -18.10 0.29 -11.47
N PHE A 78 -19.10 -0.55 -11.26
CA PHE A 78 -19.32 -1.83 -11.91
C PHE A 78 -18.16 -2.84 -11.78
N GLU A 79 -17.29 -2.64 -10.80
CA GLU A 79 -16.22 -3.59 -10.46
C GLU A 79 -16.57 -4.43 -9.22
N ARG A 80 -15.95 -5.60 -9.16
CA ARG A 80 -15.90 -6.49 -8.01
C ARG A 80 -14.50 -6.54 -7.43
N GLN A 81 -14.34 -7.13 -6.25
CA GLN A 81 -13.02 -7.37 -5.66
C GLN A 81 -12.06 -8.12 -6.60
N GLU A 82 -12.57 -8.96 -7.51
CA GLU A 82 -11.77 -9.68 -8.50
C GLU A 82 -10.99 -8.74 -9.42
N ASN A 83 -11.55 -7.57 -9.77
CA ASN A 83 -10.89 -6.58 -10.63
C ASN A 83 -9.63 -5.97 -10.01
N ILE A 84 -9.51 -6.02 -8.67
CA ILE A 84 -8.39 -5.46 -7.89
C ILE A 84 -7.69 -6.52 -7.03
N SER A 85 -7.97 -7.81 -7.25
CA SER A 85 -7.51 -8.92 -6.39
C SER A 85 -6.00 -9.11 -6.35
N TRP A 86 -5.28 -8.69 -7.41
CA TRP A 86 -3.83 -8.79 -7.43
C TRP A 86 -3.17 -8.01 -6.28
N TRP A 87 -3.76 -6.89 -5.85
CA TRP A 87 -3.29 -6.12 -4.69
C TRP A 87 -3.29 -6.94 -3.41
N GLY A 88 -4.29 -7.81 -3.22
CA GLY A 88 -4.37 -8.67 -2.05
C GLY A 88 -3.14 -9.57 -1.91
N ASN A 89 -2.83 -10.35 -2.94
CA ASN A 89 -1.64 -11.20 -2.97
C ASN A 89 -0.34 -10.39 -2.91
N TYR A 90 -0.26 -9.33 -3.69
CA TYR A 90 0.94 -8.54 -3.83
C TYR A 90 1.32 -7.85 -2.51
N LEU A 91 0.43 -7.08 -1.89
CA LEU A 91 0.72 -6.39 -0.63
C LEU A 91 0.90 -7.36 0.54
N ALA A 92 0.16 -8.48 0.57
CA ALA A 92 0.39 -9.51 1.59
C ALA A 92 1.77 -10.15 1.46
N SER A 93 2.30 -10.33 0.24
CA SER A 93 3.67 -10.80 0.04
C SER A 93 4.72 -9.82 0.56
N HIS A 94 4.39 -8.53 0.67
CA HIS A 94 5.21 -7.48 1.26
C HIS A 94 5.00 -7.30 2.78
N GLY A 95 4.08 -8.07 3.36
CA GLY A 95 3.96 -8.16 4.82
C GLY A 95 2.77 -7.42 5.42
N PHE A 96 1.72 -7.10 4.66
CA PHE A 96 0.49 -6.46 5.13
C PHE A 96 -0.67 -7.46 5.21
N ALA A 97 -1.63 -7.24 6.10
CA ALA A 97 -2.94 -7.86 5.99
C ALA A 97 -3.80 -7.01 5.04
N VAL A 98 -4.45 -7.64 4.08
CA VAL A 98 -5.17 -6.91 3.03
C VAL A 98 -6.59 -7.44 2.90
N ILE A 99 -7.60 -6.57 2.94
CA ILE A 99 -8.96 -6.94 2.59
C ILE A 99 -9.39 -6.23 1.30
N THR A 100 -9.84 -7.03 0.33
CA THR A 100 -10.64 -6.56 -0.81
C THR A 100 -12.09 -7.00 -0.61
N PHE A 101 -13.06 -6.20 -1.05
CA PHE A 101 -14.48 -6.50 -0.84
C PHE A 101 -15.35 -6.21 -2.07
N ASP A 102 -16.52 -6.81 -2.12
CA ASP A 102 -17.58 -6.49 -3.07
C ASP A 102 -18.56 -5.51 -2.43
N THR A 103 -18.89 -4.42 -3.10
CA THR A 103 -19.98 -3.54 -2.68
C THR A 103 -21.32 -4.25 -2.75
N ASN A 104 -22.33 -3.75 -2.04
CA ASN A 104 -23.68 -4.32 -2.07
C ASN A 104 -24.27 -4.24 -3.47
N GLU A 105 -24.14 -3.08 -4.11
CA GLU A 105 -24.53 -2.85 -5.48
C GLU A 105 -23.31 -2.40 -6.31
N LEU A 106 -23.17 -2.90 -7.52
CA LEU A 106 -22.03 -2.55 -8.39
C LEU A 106 -21.96 -1.05 -8.73
N ASN A 107 -23.09 -0.36 -8.66
CA ASN A 107 -23.25 1.07 -8.91
C ASN A 107 -23.26 1.93 -7.64
N ASP A 108 -22.90 1.39 -6.48
CA ASP A 108 -22.75 2.17 -5.26
C ASP A 108 -21.84 3.38 -5.50
N LEU A 109 -22.30 4.53 -5.00
CA LEU A 109 -21.56 5.79 -5.13
C LEU A 109 -20.44 5.91 -4.07
N PRO A 110 -19.48 6.83 -4.24
CA PRO A 110 -18.35 6.95 -3.33
C PRO A 110 -18.69 7.03 -1.82
N PRO A 111 -19.76 7.69 -1.35
CA PRO A 111 -20.09 7.69 0.08
C PRO A 111 -20.37 6.29 0.64
N LEU A 112 -21.17 5.46 -0.03
CA LEU A 112 -21.44 4.07 0.40
C LEU A 112 -20.18 3.20 0.38
N ARG A 113 -19.27 3.45 -0.57
CA ARG A 113 -17.97 2.79 -0.61
C ARG A 113 -17.04 3.25 0.51
N ALA A 114 -17.16 4.50 0.97
CA ALA A 114 -16.40 4.99 2.12
C ALA A 114 -16.90 4.35 3.42
N ASP A 115 -18.23 4.20 3.59
CA ASP A 115 -18.81 3.45 4.70
C ASP A 115 -18.34 1.99 4.70
N ALA A 116 -18.31 1.35 3.52
CA ALA A 116 -17.81 -0.01 3.35
C ALA A 116 -16.29 -0.13 3.66
N LEU A 117 -15.47 0.84 3.28
CA LEU A 117 -14.05 0.89 3.66
C LEU A 117 -13.89 0.99 5.18
N LEU A 118 -14.65 1.84 5.86
CA LEU A 118 -14.61 1.97 7.31
C LEU A 118 -15.02 0.66 8.01
N ALA A 119 -16.13 0.06 7.58
CA ALA A 119 -16.57 -1.24 8.10
C ALA A 119 -15.53 -2.35 7.84
N THR A 120 -14.79 -2.27 6.74
CA THR A 120 -13.72 -3.24 6.42
C THR A 120 -12.50 -3.05 7.33
N ILE A 121 -12.15 -1.81 7.72
CA ILE A 121 -11.13 -1.53 8.74
C ILE A 121 -11.54 -2.16 10.07
N ASP A 122 -12.78 -1.94 10.51
CA ASP A 122 -13.31 -2.50 11.76
C ASP A 122 -13.34 -4.03 11.72
N MET A 123 -13.69 -4.61 10.57
CA MET A 123 -13.61 -6.06 10.35
C MET A 123 -12.18 -6.58 10.54
N LEU A 124 -11.18 -5.92 9.94
CA LEU A 124 -9.78 -6.34 10.06
C LEU A 124 -9.28 -6.24 11.50
N ARG A 125 -9.65 -5.18 12.23
CA ARG A 125 -9.40 -5.06 13.68
C ARG A 125 -10.10 -6.18 14.47
N GLY A 126 -11.34 -6.49 14.12
CA GLY A 126 -12.09 -7.60 14.72
C GLY A 126 -11.44 -8.96 14.53
N GLU A 127 -10.82 -9.21 13.37
CA GLU A 127 -10.07 -10.43 13.08
C GLU A 127 -8.87 -10.62 14.03
N ASN A 128 -8.28 -9.53 14.54
CA ASN A 128 -7.19 -9.58 15.52
C ASN A 128 -7.60 -10.26 16.86
N SER A 129 -8.87 -10.19 17.23
CA SER A 129 -9.40 -10.78 18.46
C SER A 129 -10.28 -12.01 18.24
N ARG A 130 -10.81 -12.22 17.03
CA ARG A 130 -11.75 -13.30 16.71
C ARG A 130 -11.15 -14.68 16.94
N GLN A 131 -11.86 -15.53 17.69
CA GLN A 131 -11.46 -16.93 17.90
C GLN A 131 -11.50 -17.67 16.55
N GLY A 132 -10.40 -18.34 16.21
CA GLY A 132 -10.25 -19.10 14.96
C GLY A 132 -9.79 -18.27 13.77
N SER A 133 -9.60 -16.95 13.91
CA SER A 133 -8.95 -16.13 12.89
C SER A 133 -7.48 -16.52 12.73
N ALA A 134 -7.02 -16.66 11.49
CA ALA A 134 -5.62 -16.98 11.18
C ALA A 134 -4.67 -15.79 11.46
N VAL A 135 -5.21 -14.57 11.59
CA VAL A 135 -4.45 -13.35 11.89
C VAL A 135 -4.63 -12.85 13.32
N ARG A 136 -5.20 -13.69 14.19
CA ARG A 136 -5.44 -13.33 15.58
C ARG A 136 -4.15 -12.99 16.32
N GLY A 137 -4.12 -11.80 16.96
CA GLY A 137 -2.96 -11.29 17.68
C GLY A 137 -1.81 -10.87 16.76
N LYS A 138 -2.08 -10.62 15.46
CA LYS A 138 -1.09 -10.26 14.44
C LYS A 138 -1.34 -8.89 13.79
N ILE A 139 -2.51 -8.30 13.99
CA ILE A 139 -2.87 -7.03 13.37
C ILE A 139 -2.44 -5.87 14.26
N LEU A 140 -1.70 -4.93 13.71
CA LEU A 140 -1.40 -3.63 14.30
C LEU A 140 -2.63 -2.72 14.10
N GLU A 141 -3.56 -2.72 15.06
CA GLU A 141 -4.89 -2.08 14.94
C GLU A 141 -4.84 -0.58 14.65
N ASP A 142 -3.75 0.10 15.06
CA ASP A 142 -3.52 1.52 14.78
C ASP A 142 -2.77 1.78 13.46
N SER A 143 -2.42 0.72 12.70
CA SER A 143 -1.66 0.83 11.46
C SER A 143 -2.52 0.40 10.27
N MET A 144 -3.49 1.25 9.89
CA MET A 144 -4.43 0.99 8.81
C MET A 144 -4.22 1.96 7.65
N ALA A 145 -4.40 1.48 6.41
CA ALA A 145 -4.42 2.31 5.22
C ALA A 145 -5.64 1.98 4.34
N VAL A 146 -6.06 2.97 3.59
CA VAL A 146 -7.13 2.83 2.61
C VAL A 146 -6.61 3.02 1.20
N MET A 147 -7.07 2.18 0.30
CA MET A 147 -6.80 2.24 -1.12
C MET A 147 -8.12 2.09 -1.90
N GLY A 148 -8.12 2.45 -3.15
CA GLY A 148 -9.27 2.19 -3.99
C GLY A 148 -9.08 2.67 -5.43
N HIS A 149 -9.83 2.06 -6.33
CA HIS A 149 -9.81 2.38 -7.74
C HIS A 149 -11.06 3.18 -8.14
N SER A 150 -10.91 4.20 -9.00
CA SER A 150 -12.02 4.98 -9.58
C SER A 150 -12.96 5.56 -8.49
N MET A 151 -14.24 5.17 -8.43
CA MET A 151 -15.14 5.55 -7.33
C MET A 151 -14.67 5.04 -5.97
N GLY A 152 -13.97 3.90 -5.92
CA GLY A 152 -13.30 3.42 -4.71
C GLY A 152 -12.13 4.30 -4.29
N GLY A 153 -11.40 4.90 -5.25
CA GLY A 153 -10.36 5.89 -4.99
C GLY A 153 -10.93 7.19 -4.40
N ALA A 154 -12.05 7.66 -4.94
CA ALA A 154 -12.78 8.80 -4.37
C ALA A 154 -13.33 8.48 -2.97
N ALA A 155 -13.78 7.25 -2.73
CA ALA A 155 -14.21 6.78 -1.42
C ALA A 155 -13.05 6.74 -0.40
N ALA A 156 -11.86 6.31 -0.82
CA ALA A 156 -10.67 6.36 0.02
C ALA A 156 -10.32 7.80 0.45
N LEU A 157 -10.46 8.78 -0.47
CA LEU A 157 -10.31 10.20 -0.15
C LEU A 157 -11.41 10.72 0.78
N LEU A 158 -12.67 10.30 0.60
CA LEU A 158 -13.78 10.67 1.50
C LEU A 158 -13.51 10.16 2.91
N LEU A 159 -13.19 8.88 3.06
CA LEU A 159 -12.87 8.31 4.36
C LEU A 159 -11.69 9.04 5.01
N ALA A 160 -10.61 9.29 4.27
CA ALA A 160 -9.47 10.03 4.77
C ALA A 160 -9.84 11.47 5.19
N ASN A 161 -10.80 12.10 4.51
CA ASN A 161 -11.26 13.46 4.80
C ASN A 161 -12.17 13.54 6.02
N GLU A 162 -12.99 12.51 6.25
CA GLU A 162 -13.98 12.47 7.33
C GLU A 162 -13.47 11.75 8.58
N ASN A 163 -12.60 10.75 8.40
CA ASN A 163 -12.16 9.82 9.44
C ASN A 163 -10.62 9.67 9.46
N SER A 164 -9.86 10.75 9.32
CA SER A 164 -8.37 10.72 9.29
C SER A 164 -7.75 9.99 10.48
N SER A 165 -8.40 9.98 11.65
CA SER A 165 -7.91 9.27 12.85
C SER A 165 -7.92 7.75 12.74
N GLU A 166 -8.70 7.19 11.81
CA GLU A 166 -8.86 5.75 11.64
C GLU A 166 -7.75 5.12 10.80
N ILE A 167 -6.96 5.95 10.09
CA ILE A 167 -5.95 5.49 9.14
C ILE A 167 -4.63 6.25 9.29
N LYS A 168 -3.56 5.68 8.78
CA LYS A 168 -2.21 6.29 8.68
C LYS A 168 -1.82 6.67 7.27
N ALA A 169 -2.48 6.17 6.24
CA ALA A 169 -2.18 6.50 4.85
C ALA A 169 -3.38 6.27 3.93
N ALA A 170 -3.41 6.99 2.81
CA ALA A 170 -4.38 6.79 1.74
C ALA A 170 -3.68 6.70 0.36
N ILE A 171 -4.14 5.78 -0.50
CA ILE A 171 -3.63 5.61 -1.87
C ILE A 171 -4.82 5.47 -2.83
N PRO A 172 -5.38 6.59 -3.34
CA PRO A 172 -6.40 6.56 -4.39
C PRO A 172 -5.77 6.36 -5.77
N PHE A 173 -6.34 5.43 -6.57
CA PHE A 173 -5.97 5.21 -7.97
C PHE A 173 -7.06 5.73 -8.90
N ASN A 174 -6.71 6.56 -9.88
CA ASN A 174 -7.64 7.10 -10.87
C ASN A 174 -8.96 7.59 -10.25
N ALA A 175 -8.87 8.22 -9.07
CA ALA A 175 -10.03 8.61 -8.26
C ALA A 175 -11.05 9.41 -9.07
N GLY A 176 -12.28 8.90 -9.16
CA GLY A 176 -13.33 9.45 -10.00
C GLY A 176 -14.71 9.51 -9.31
N GLY A 177 -15.68 10.20 -9.93
CA GLY A 177 -17.06 10.26 -9.43
C GLY A 177 -17.39 11.42 -8.49
N LEU A 178 -16.41 12.21 -8.06
CA LEU A 178 -16.58 13.38 -7.20
C LEU A 178 -15.90 14.62 -7.79
N ARG A 179 -16.46 15.15 -8.88
CA ARG A 179 -15.97 16.40 -9.47
C ARG A 179 -16.08 17.55 -8.47
N ASN A 180 -15.08 18.41 -8.43
CA ASN A 180 -15.01 19.58 -7.56
C ASN A 180 -15.10 19.27 -6.03
N ALA A 181 -14.89 18.04 -5.61
CA ALA A 181 -14.81 17.72 -4.20
C ALA A 181 -13.58 18.39 -3.58
N ASN A 182 -13.72 18.78 -2.31
CA ASN A 182 -12.65 19.37 -1.52
C ASN A 182 -12.22 18.38 -0.42
N PHE A 183 -10.97 17.95 -0.48
CA PHE A 183 -10.35 17.02 0.45
C PHE A 183 -9.33 17.70 1.39
N SER A 184 -9.54 18.99 1.67
CA SER A 184 -8.61 19.76 2.52
C SER A 184 -8.57 19.30 3.98
N ALA A 185 -9.55 18.53 4.45
CA ALA A 185 -9.53 17.96 5.80
C ALA A 185 -8.71 16.66 5.90
N VAL A 186 -8.25 16.08 4.79
CA VAL A 186 -7.33 14.93 4.81
C VAL A 186 -6.05 15.35 5.53
N ALA A 187 -5.73 14.66 6.62
CA ALA A 187 -4.56 14.97 7.48
C ALA A 187 -3.52 13.83 7.50
N VAL A 188 -3.69 12.81 6.69
CA VAL A 188 -2.79 11.67 6.62
C VAL A 188 -1.94 11.70 5.34
N PRO A 189 -0.74 11.07 5.35
CA PRO A 189 0.05 10.82 4.16
C PRO A 189 -0.79 10.27 3.01
N THR A 190 -0.78 10.94 1.85
CA THR A 190 -1.64 10.57 0.72
C THR A 190 -0.85 10.53 -0.59
N LEU A 191 -0.84 9.35 -1.24
CA LEU A 191 -0.24 9.11 -2.54
C LEU A 191 -1.35 8.97 -3.59
N VAL A 192 -1.54 9.97 -4.42
CA VAL A 192 -2.50 9.95 -5.55
C VAL A 192 -1.81 9.39 -6.79
N ILE A 193 -2.34 8.31 -7.35
CA ILE A 193 -1.82 7.69 -8.57
C ILE A 193 -2.90 7.78 -9.66
N ALA A 194 -2.50 8.22 -10.86
CA ALA A 194 -3.40 8.40 -11.99
C ALA A 194 -2.74 7.96 -13.31
N GLY A 195 -3.54 7.61 -14.28
CA GLY A 195 -3.10 7.36 -15.65
C GLY A 195 -3.34 8.58 -16.53
N GLU A 196 -2.32 9.01 -17.28
CA GLU A 196 -2.33 10.22 -18.10
C GLU A 196 -3.50 10.27 -19.10
N ILE A 197 -3.77 9.12 -19.75
CA ILE A 197 -4.81 9.01 -20.79
C ILE A 197 -6.13 8.46 -20.25
N ASP A 198 -6.42 8.68 -18.96
CA ASP A 198 -7.70 8.32 -18.36
C ASP A 198 -8.85 9.08 -19.03
N ARG A 199 -9.71 8.35 -19.75
CA ARG A 199 -10.87 8.89 -20.44
C ARG A 199 -12.18 8.76 -19.67
N LEU A 200 -12.20 7.95 -18.61
CA LEU A 200 -13.38 7.75 -17.77
C LEU A 200 -13.42 8.75 -16.60
N ALA A 201 -12.26 9.03 -16.02
CA ALA A 201 -12.07 10.07 -15.01
C ALA A 201 -10.89 10.99 -15.42
N PRO A 202 -11.09 11.90 -16.39
CA PRO A 202 -10.01 12.76 -16.89
C PRO A 202 -9.24 13.43 -15.76
N VAL A 203 -7.92 13.28 -15.76
CA VAL A 203 -7.05 13.62 -14.63
C VAL A 203 -7.21 15.04 -14.11
N ASN A 204 -7.36 16.03 -15.02
CA ASN A 204 -7.50 17.43 -14.64
C ASN A 204 -8.85 17.75 -13.97
N GLU A 205 -9.88 16.92 -14.19
CA GLU A 205 -11.21 17.07 -13.59
C GLU A 205 -11.37 16.25 -12.30
N HIS A 206 -10.48 15.28 -12.08
CA HIS A 206 -10.55 14.31 -11.00
C HIS A 206 -9.24 14.23 -10.22
N ALA A 207 -8.38 13.27 -10.50
CA ALA A 207 -7.21 12.94 -9.67
C ALA A 207 -6.30 14.14 -9.40
N TRP A 208 -5.96 14.93 -10.41
CA TRP A 208 -5.18 16.15 -10.24
C TRP A 208 -5.93 17.23 -9.45
N SER A 209 -7.21 17.47 -9.77
CA SER A 209 -8.04 18.41 -9.03
C SER A 209 -8.17 18.01 -7.56
N HIS A 210 -8.37 16.72 -7.28
CA HIS A 210 -8.41 16.20 -5.90
C HIS A 210 -7.08 16.42 -5.16
N TYR A 211 -5.95 16.10 -5.81
CA TYR A 211 -4.61 16.32 -5.23
C TYR A 211 -4.39 17.79 -4.85
N GLN A 212 -4.81 18.72 -5.68
CA GLN A 212 -4.66 20.15 -5.38
C GLN A 212 -5.41 20.59 -4.12
N THR A 213 -6.48 19.88 -3.74
CA THR A 213 -7.26 20.18 -2.52
C THR A 213 -6.68 19.56 -1.25
N LEU A 214 -5.71 18.63 -1.33
CA LEU A 214 -5.09 17.94 -0.18
C LEU A 214 -4.15 18.86 0.61
N THR A 215 -4.60 20.02 1.03
CA THR A 215 -3.74 21.07 1.59
C THR A 215 -3.21 20.77 2.98
N ASN A 216 -3.86 19.89 3.74
CA ASN A 216 -3.44 19.46 5.08
C ASN A 216 -2.83 18.05 5.11
N ALA A 217 -2.89 17.30 4.00
CA ALA A 217 -2.20 16.03 3.90
C ALA A 217 -0.67 16.25 3.87
N ALA A 218 0.03 15.64 4.84
CA ALA A 218 1.48 15.80 4.95
C ALA A 218 2.12 14.46 5.35
N PRO A 219 2.98 13.91 4.49
CA PRO A 219 3.24 14.36 3.12
C PRO A 219 2.12 14.01 2.14
N ARG A 220 2.15 14.66 0.97
CA ARG A 220 1.30 14.29 -0.17
C ARG A 220 2.14 14.12 -1.43
N MET A 221 1.76 13.17 -2.27
CA MET A 221 2.43 12.87 -3.53
C MET A 221 1.41 12.63 -4.63
N TYR A 222 1.72 13.11 -5.83
CA TYR A 222 0.96 12.86 -7.05
C TYR A 222 1.86 12.20 -8.09
N MET A 223 1.42 11.08 -8.62
CA MET A 223 2.11 10.34 -9.66
C MET A 223 1.15 10.07 -10.83
N GLU A 224 1.47 10.62 -12.01
CA GLU A 224 0.71 10.42 -13.24
C GLU A 224 1.54 9.56 -14.19
N VAL A 225 1.05 8.36 -14.46
CA VAL A 225 1.75 7.36 -15.28
C VAL A 225 1.58 7.70 -16.75
N GLU A 226 2.69 7.87 -17.49
CA GLU A 226 2.69 8.17 -18.92
C GLU A 226 2.00 7.04 -19.72
N GLY A 227 1.09 7.40 -20.60
CA GLY A 227 0.28 6.45 -21.36
C GLY A 227 -0.65 5.57 -20.53
N GLY A 228 -0.70 5.75 -19.21
CA GLY A 228 -1.57 5.02 -18.29
C GLY A 228 -3.05 5.32 -18.58
N ASN A 229 -3.89 4.27 -18.60
CA ASN A 229 -5.34 4.41 -18.77
C ASN A 229 -6.07 4.37 -17.41
N HIS A 230 -7.43 4.33 -17.44
CA HIS A 230 -8.24 4.27 -16.21
C HIS A 230 -7.96 3.03 -15.35
N PHE A 231 -7.45 1.94 -15.91
CA PHE A 231 -7.37 0.63 -15.26
C PHE A 231 -5.95 0.24 -14.80
N ILE A 232 -5.06 1.22 -14.55
CA ILE A 232 -3.69 0.98 -14.08
C ILE A 232 -3.62 0.21 -12.75
N ALA A 233 -4.71 0.21 -11.96
CA ALA A 233 -4.80 -0.49 -10.69
C ALA A 233 -5.50 -1.85 -10.78
N ASN A 234 -6.01 -2.23 -11.97
CA ASN A 234 -6.84 -3.42 -12.12
C ASN A 234 -6.03 -4.68 -12.44
N THR A 235 -6.62 -5.83 -12.13
CA THR A 235 -6.11 -7.15 -12.53
C THR A 235 -6.10 -7.30 -14.05
N ALA A 236 -5.17 -8.08 -14.61
CA ALA A 236 -4.95 -8.24 -16.04
C ALA A 236 -6.14 -8.86 -16.83
N GLU A 237 -7.06 -9.52 -16.15
CA GLU A 237 -8.13 -10.34 -16.76
C GLU A 237 -9.41 -9.55 -17.01
N VAL A 238 -9.38 -8.53 -17.87
CA VAL A 238 -10.59 -7.86 -18.34
C VAL A 238 -10.84 -8.25 -19.79
N GLU A 239 -12.00 -8.88 -20.09
CA GLU A 239 -12.35 -9.41 -21.41
C GLU A 239 -12.47 -8.36 -22.52
N ASN A 240 -12.61 -7.07 -22.18
CA ASN A 240 -12.80 -6.00 -23.17
C ASN A 240 -11.46 -5.33 -23.51
N GLU A 241 -11.00 -5.48 -24.76
CA GLU A 241 -9.72 -4.88 -25.23
C GLU A 241 -9.64 -3.35 -25.08
N ARG A 242 -10.78 -2.64 -25.06
CA ARG A 242 -10.81 -1.18 -24.81
C ARG A 242 -10.63 -0.81 -23.35
N LEU A 243 -10.79 -1.78 -22.47
CA LEU A 243 -10.71 -1.64 -21.02
C LEU A 243 -9.54 -2.48 -20.44
N ARG A 244 -8.59 -2.90 -21.28
CA ARG A 244 -7.44 -3.68 -20.82
C ARG A 244 -6.66 -2.90 -19.74
N PRO A 245 -6.37 -3.54 -18.59
CA PRO A 245 -5.46 -2.98 -17.60
C PRO A 245 -4.09 -2.70 -18.21
N ASN A 246 -3.43 -1.68 -17.71
CA ASN A 246 -2.02 -1.42 -18.02
C ASN A 246 -1.14 -2.30 -17.13
N ILE A 247 -1.06 -3.60 -17.42
CA ILE A 247 -0.26 -4.53 -16.60
C ILE A 247 1.23 -4.20 -16.60
N ASP A 248 1.72 -3.55 -17.66
CA ASP A 248 3.13 -3.16 -17.78
C ASP A 248 3.55 -2.12 -16.72
N VAL A 249 2.58 -1.40 -16.13
CA VAL A 249 2.85 -0.40 -15.09
C VAL A 249 2.65 -0.94 -13.67
N HIS A 250 2.24 -2.19 -13.48
CA HIS A 250 1.99 -2.77 -12.16
C HIS A 250 3.23 -2.79 -11.28
N GLU A 251 4.43 -3.03 -11.84
CA GLU A 251 5.68 -2.98 -11.07
C GLU A 251 5.94 -1.56 -10.52
N LEU A 252 5.69 -0.53 -11.33
CA LEU A 252 5.85 0.86 -10.93
C LEU A 252 4.82 1.26 -9.86
N VAL A 253 3.53 1.10 -10.14
CA VAL A 253 2.47 1.52 -9.20
C VAL A 253 2.47 0.69 -7.92
N GLY A 254 2.76 -0.61 -8.04
CA GLY A 254 2.91 -1.52 -6.90
C GLY A 254 4.09 -1.16 -6.03
N GLY A 255 5.26 -0.97 -6.63
CA GLY A 255 6.48 -0.61 -5.92
C GLY A 255 6.34 0.71 -5.14
N MET A 256 5.74 1.74 -5.77
CA MET A 256 5.45 3.02 -5.11
C MET A 256 4.46 2.86 -3.96
N ALA A 257 3.39 2.09 -4.15
CA ALA A 257 2.43 1.82 -3.09
C ALA A 257 3.07 1.06 -1.92
N VAL A 258 3.89 0.04 -2.18
CA VAL A 258 4.62 -0.69 -1.13
C VAL A 258 5.57 0.24 -0.38
N ALA A 259 6.38 1.04 -1.07
CA ALA A 259 7.29 2.00 -0.43
C ALA A 259 6.53 2.98 0.48
N TRP A 260 5.38 3.48 0.02
CA TRP A 260 4.51 4.36 0.79
C TRP A 260 3.97 3.69 2.06
N LEU A 261 3.44 2.47 1.91
CA LEU A 261 2.90 1.70 3.03
C LEU A 261 4.01 1.29 4.03
N LYS A 262 5.18 0.90 3.55
CA LYS A 262 6.33 0.58 4.40
C LYS A 262 6.76 1.78 5.25
N LEU A 263 6.83 2.97 4.66
CA LEU A 263 7.19 4.16 5.39
C LEU A 263 6.10 4.57 6.42
N PHE A 264 4.82 4.57 6.03
CA PHE A 264 3.77 5.18 6.85
C PHE A 264 2.97 4.20 7.73
N LEU A 265 2.93 2.91 7.40
CA LEU A 265 2.32 1.88 8.25
C LEU A 265 3.34 1.15 9.11
N ASP A 266 4.45 0.69 8.50
CA ASP A 266 5.47 -0.09 9.21
C ASP A 266 6.50 0.83 9.90
N GLY A 267 6.59 2.14 9.52
CA GLY A 267 7.56 3.09 10.08
C GLY A 267 9.00 2.84 9.61
N GLU A 268 9.18 2.18 8.49
CA GLU A 268 10.49 1.84 7.92
C GLU A 268 11.09 3.04 7.19
N GLU A 269 11.91 3.83 7.90
CA GLU A 269 12.47 5.11 7.42
C GLU A 269 13.42 5.00 6.23
N GLU A 270 13.95 3.82 5.94
CA GLU A 270 14.79 3.57 4.76
C GLU A 270 14.06 3.80 3.43
N TYR A 271 12.73 3.76 3.42
CA TYR A 271 11.91 4.05 2.23
C TYR A 271 11.75 5.54 1.95
N ARG A 272 12.10 6.41 2.91
CA ARG A 272 11.95 7.87 2.76
C ARG A 272 12.81 8.42 1.62
N GLU A 273 14.04 7.96 1.49
CA GLU A 273 14.93 8.41 0.41
C GLU A 273 14.43 7.94 -0.96
N LEU A 274 13.87 6.73 -1.05
CA LEU A 274 13.25 6.22 -2.27
C LEU A 274 12.05 7.08 -2.73
N LEU A 275 11.23 7.56 -1.78
CA LEU A 275 10.01 8.32 -2.09
C LEU A 275 10.27 9.82 -2.30
N PHE A 276 11.21 10.40 -1.56
CA PHE A 276 11.39 11.85 -1.49
C PHE A 276 12.81 12.33 -1.81
N GLY A 277 13.68 11.41 -2.18
CA GLY A 277 15.04 11.68 -2.68
C GLY A 277 15.05 11.98 -4.17
N GLU A 278 16.22 11.83 -4.79
CA GLU A 278 16.37 11.95 -6.23
C GLU A 278 15.79 10.71 -6.92
N MET A 279 14.71 10.89 -7.68
CA MET A 279 14.07 9.79 -8.41
C MET A 279 14.94 9.36 -9.59
N PRO A 280 15.22 8.06 -9.77
CA PRO A 280 15.95 7.56 -10.93
C PRO A 280 15.29 7.93 -12.26
N SER A 281 16.10 8.19 -13.30
CA SER A 281 15.61 8.58 -14.63
C SER A 281 14.66 7.54 -15.22
N GLU A 282 14.94 6.25 -15.01
CA GLU A 282 14.12 5.13 -15.46
C GLU A 282 12.70 5.15 -14.90
N ILE A 283 12.50 5.81 -13.75
CA ILE A 283 11.18 6.02 -13.13
C ILE A 283 10.54 7.28 -13.68
N THR A 284 11.30 8.39 -13.72
CA THR A 284 10.75 9.68 -14.18
C THR A 284 10.34 9.65 -15.64
N GLU A 285 10.97 8.85 -16.49
CA GLU A 285 10.61 8.62 -17.89
C GLU A 285 9.28 7.88 -18.07
N GLN A 286 8.77 7.23 -17.01
CA GLN A 286 7.45 6.57 -17.00
C GLN A 286 6.33 7.47 -16.48
N LEU A 287 6.63 8.72 -16.13
CA LEU A 287 5.69 9.65 -15.52
C LEU A 287 5.49 10.89 -16.39
N SER A 288 4.25 11.19 -16.73
CA SER A 288 3.88 12.45 -17.39
C SER A 288 3.81 13.64 -16.41
N ARG A 289 3.56 13.34 -15.12
CA ARG A 289 3.60 14.31 -14.02
C ARG A 289 3.98 13.66 -12.71
N PHE A 290 4.86 14.32 -11.96
CA PHE A 290 5.25 13.90 -10.62
C PHE A 290 5.41 15.12 -9.72
N GLU A 291 4.66 15.15 -8.62
CA GLU A 291 4.73 16.24 -7.63
C GLU A 291 4.61 15.68 -6.22
N TYR A 292 5.33 16.29 -5.28
CA TYR A 292 5.16 15.96 -3.87
C TYR A 292 5.40 17.17 -2.98
N GLN A 293 4.82 17.11 -1.79
CA GLN A 293 5.05 18.05 -0.70
C GLN A 293 5.30 17.25 0.58
N LYS A 294 6.44 17.57 1.23
CA LYS A 294 6.85 16.94 2.51
C LYS A 294 6.08 17.48 3.69
#